data_5eaf9bdac609810ee4151cd74786073e
#
_entry.id   5eaf9bdac609810ee4151cd74786073e
#
_cell.length_a   1.000
_cell.length_b   1.000
_cell.length_c   1.000
_cell.angle_alpha   90.00
_cell.angle_beta   90.00
_cell.angle_gamma   90.00
#
_symmetry.space_group_name_H-M   'P 1'
#
loop_
_entity.id
_entity.type
_entity.pdbx_description
1 polymer ?
#
loop_
_entity_poly.entity_id
_entity_poly.type
_entity_poly.pdbx_seq_one_letter_code
_entity_poly.pdbx_strand_id
1 'polypeptide(L)'
;MSFDLIIKNGTVILENEARVVDIAVKGGKIAAIGQDLGDAKEVMDASGLVVSPGMVDAHTHISEPGRSHWEGYETGTRAAAKGGITTMIEMPLNQLPATVDRASIELKFDAAKGKLTIDAAQLGGLVSYNIDRLHELDEVGVVGFKCFVATCGDRGIDNDFRDVNDWQFFKGAQKLGELGQPVLVHCENALICDELGEEAKREGRVTAHDYVASRPVFTEVEAIRRVLYLAKVAGCRLHVCHVSSPEGVEEV
;
A
#
# COMPACT_ATOMS: atom_id res chain seq x y z
N MET A 1 13.19 11.27 37.92
CA MET A 1 12.17 10.30 37.38
C MET A 1 12.90 9.42 36.38
N SER A 2 12.92 8.09 36.56
CA SER A 2 13.61 7.21 35.62
C SER A 2 12.77 6.99 34.38
N PHE A 3 13.43 6.80 33.22
CA PHE A 3 12.81 6.38 31.95
C PHE A 3 12.52 4.88 31.96
N ASP A 4 11.72 4.41 31.01
CA ASP A 4 11.45 2.98 30.88
C ASP A 4 12.58 2.31 30.08
N LEU A 5 13.07 2.98 29.01
CA LEU A 5 14.18 2.53 28.17
C LEU A 5 15.04 3.74 27.78
N ILE A 6 16.35 3.54 27.72
CA ILE A 6 17.25 4.44 26.99
C ILE A 6 18.01 3.63 25.95
N ILE A 7 17.99 4.09 24.70
CA ILE A 7 18.82 3.60 23.60
C ILE A 7 20.03 4.52 23.53
N LYS A 8 21.23 3.96 23.70
CA LYS A 8 22.49 4.74 23.81
C LYS A 8 23.41 4.53 22.61
N ASN A 9 24.22 5.54 22.33
CA ASN A 9 25.36 5.47 21.42
C ASN A 9 25.03 5.20 19.95
N GLY A 10 23.78 5.15 19.56
CA GLY A 10 23.36 4.89 18.19
C GLY A 10 23.46 6.13 17.28
N THR A 11 23.68 5.94 16.00
CA THR A 11 23.50 7.00 15.01
C THR A 11 22.00 7.17 14.76
N VAL A 12 21.39 8.16 15.38
CA VAL A 12 19.95 8.43 15.31
C VAL A 12 19.64 9.25 14.06
N ILE A 13 18.67 8.77 13.28
CA ILE A 13 18.12 9.50 12.13
C ILE A 13 17.03 10.44 12.63
N LEU A 14 17.29 11.73 12.52
CA LEU A 14 16.36 12.81 12.82
C LEU A 14 15.80 13.40 11.52
N GLU A 15 14.89 14.37 11.63
CA GLU A 15 14.20 14.96 10.48
C GLU A 15 15.17 15.51 9.40
N ASN A 16 16.26 16.17 9.83
CA ASN A 16 17.17 16.85 8.91
C ASN A 16 18.64 16.45 9.08
N GLU A 17 18.95 15.53 9.98
CA GLU A 17 20.33 15.13 10.27
C GLU A 17 20.41 13.70 10.82
N ALA A 18 21.60 13.11 10.76
CA ALA A 18 21.94 11.89 11.48
C ALA A 18 23.08 12.20 12.46
N ARG A 19 22.92 11.87 13.74
CA ARG A 19 23.96 12.09 14.71
C ARG A 19 23.95 11.08 15.87
N VAL A 20 25.07 10.91 16.51
CA VAL A 20 25.20 10.03 17.68
C VAL A 20 24.63 10.72 18.92
N VAL A 21 23.46 10.25 19.35
CA VAL A 21 22.71 10.71 20.53
C VAL A 21 21.95 9.56 21.17
N ASP A 22 21.50 9.75 22.41
CA ASP A 22 20.66 8.80 23.12
C ASP A 22 19.16 9.15 22.92
N ILE A 23 18.29 8.13 22.99
CA ILE A 23 16.84 8.28 22.98
C ILE A 23 16.28 7.70 24.28
N ALA A 24 15.56 8.52 25.05
CA ALA A 24 14.83 8.07 26.22
C ALA A 24 13.35 7.86 25.92
N VAL A 25 12.81 6.72 26.35
CA VAL A 25 11.41 6.32 26.18
C VAL A 25 10.74 6.27 27.56
N LYS A 26 9.51 6.80 27.64
CA LYS A 26 8.66 6.73 28.83
C LYS A 26 7.20 6.58 28.44
N GLY A 27 6.53 5.59 29.02
CA GLY A 27 5.12 5.32 28.70
C GLY A 27 4.88 5.03 27.22
N GLY A 28 5.80 4.32 26.55
CA GLY A 28 5.70 3.96 25.12
C GLY A 28 5.95 5.12 24.14
N LYS A 29 6.44 6.28 24.63
CA LYS A 29 6.71 7.47 23.79
C LYS A 29 8.15 7.94 23.94
N ILE A 30 8.73 8.50 22.89
CA ILE A 30 10.00 9.22 22.96
C ILE A 30 9.80 10.44 23.87
N ALA A 31 10.51 10.44 25.00
CA ALA A 31 10.41 11.49 26.02
C ALA A 31 11.54 12.51 25.93
N ALA A 32 12.73 12.08 25.46
CA ALA A 32 13.90 12.97 25.26
C ALA A 32 14.83 12.37 24.19
N ILE A 33 15.55 13.26 23.51
CA ILE A 33 16.67 12.94 22.60
C ILE A 33 17.83 13.86 22.98
N GLY A 34 18.99 13.30 23.26
CA GLY A 34 20.17 14.09 23.69
C GLY A 34 21.26 13.20 24.23
N GLN A 35 22.12 13.79 25.07
CA GLN A 35 23.14 13.06 25.82
C GLN A 35 22.88 13.19 27.33
N ASP A 36 23.46 12.27 28.12
CA ASP A 36 23.35 12.28 29.57
C ASP A 36 21.90 12.32 30.09
N LEU A 37 21.01 11.54 29.49
CA LEU A 37 19.57 11.54 29.79
C LEU A 37 19.20 10.98 31.19
N GLY A 38 20.20 10.49 31.96
CA GLY A 38 19.99 9.96 33.30
C GLY A 38 19.70 8.45 33.34
N ASP A 39 18.83 8.02 34.26
CA ASP A 39 18.57 6.61 34.54
C ASP A 39 17.32 6.06 33.84
N ALA A 40 17.37 4.80 33.46
CA ALA A 40 16.25 4.04 32.91
C ALA A 40 16.15 2.64 33.55
N LYS A 41 14.99 2.02 33.47
CA LYS A 41 14.80 0.62 33.87
C LYS A 41 15.56 -0.34 32.97
N GLU A 42 15.65 -0.01 31.67
CA GLU A 42 16.37 -0.76 30.66
C GLU A 42 17.28 0.16 29.85
N VAL A 43 18.45 -0.33 29.49
CA VAL A 43 19.39 0.37 28.61
C VAL A 43 19.80 -0.53 27.48
N MET A 44 19.64 -0.05 26.27
CA MET A 44 20.08 -0.73 25.04
C MET A 44 21.29 0.01 24.48
N ASP A 45 22.41 -0.68 24.31
CA ASP A 45 23.58 -0.12 23.63
C ASP A 45 23.42 -0.35 22.10
N ALA A 46 23.34 0.75 21.36
CA ALA A 46 23.26 0.78 19.91
C ALA A 46 24.56 1.25 19.25
N SER A 47 25.70 1.06 19.92
CA SER A 47 27.03 1.43 19.40
C SER A 47 27.24 0.78 18.01
N GLY A 48 27.58 1.61 17.02
CA GLY A 48 27.78 1.17 15.62
C GLY A 48 26.52 0.85 14.85
N LEU A 49 25.34 1.02 15.45
CA LEU A 49 24.04 0.82 14.78
C LEU A 49 23.41 2.16 14.37
N VAL A 50 22.55 2.09 13.37
CA VAL A 50 21.66 3.19 12.99
C VAL A 50 20.32 2.98 13.68
N VAL A 51 19.83 4.01 14.35
CA VAL A 51 18.52 4.03 15.01
C VAL A 51 17.61 4.96 14.22
N SER A 52 16.62 4.39 13.55
CA SER A 52 15.66 5.12 12.73
C SER A 52 14.25 4.93 13.26
N PRO A 53 13.29 5.80 12.87
CA PRO A 53 11.87 5.47 12.99
C PRO A 53 11.57 4.11 12.36
N GLY A 54 10.60 3.38 12.91
CA GLY A 54 10.11 2.15 12.28
C GLY A 54 9.60 2.43 10.86
N MET A 55 9.91 1.55 9.94
CA MET A 55 9.46 1.72 8.55
C MET A 55 7.96 1.56 8.44
N VAL A 56 7.35 2.36 7.55
CA VAL A 56 5.97 2.23 7.10
C VAL A 56 5.98 1.61 5.72
N ASP A 57 5.41 0.41 5.58
CA ASP A 57 5.20 -0.21 4.28
C ASP A 57 3.80 0.14 3.78
N ALA A 58 3.73 1.02 2.78
CA ALA A 58 2.47 1.53 2.26
C ALA A 58 1.86 0.68 1.13
N HIS A 59 2.44 -0.49 0.82
CA HIS A 59 1.96 -1.34 -0.28
C HIS A 59 2.17 -2.83 0.02
N THR A 60 1.32 -3.41 0.86
CA THR A 60 1.40 -4.83 1.24
C THR A 60 0.20 -5.63 0.78
N HIS A 61 0.39 -6.94 0.61
CA HIS A 61 -0.66 -7.89 0.26
C HIS A 61 -0.65 -9.06 1.25
N ILE A 62 -1.59 -9.08 2.19
CA ILE A 62 -1.73 -10.15 3.18
C ILE A 62 -2.62 -11.29 2.69
N SER A 63 -3.50 -11.03 1.72
CA SER A 63 -4.35 -12.03 1.05
C SER A 63 -5.34 -12.74 1.98
N GLU A 64 -5.55 -12.28 3.20
CA GLU A 64 -6.50 -12.82 4.17
C GLU A 64 -7.67 -11.82 4.38
N PRO A 65 -8.92 -12.30 4.37
CA PRO A 65 -9.41 -13.69 4.29
C PRO A 65 -9.37 -14.30 2.87
N GLY A 66 -9.70 -15.57 2.78
CA GLY A 66 -9.99 -16.31 1.55
C GLY A 66 -8.79 -16.87 0.79
N ARG A 67 -7.63 -16.22 0.81
CA ARG A 67 -6.39 -16.68 0.17
C ARG A 67 -5.19 -16.70 1.15
N SER A 68 -5.42 -16.96 2.42
CA SER A 68 -4.39 -17.00 3.47
C SER A 68 -3.30 -18.06 3.25
N HIS A 69 -3.45 -18.96 2.28
CA HIS A 69 -2.40 -19.87 1.83
C HIS A 69 -1.31 -19.18 0.97
N TRP A 70 -1.57 -17.95 0.47
CA TRP A 70 -0.55 -17.12 -0.18
C TRP A 70 0.27 -16.36 0.87
N GLU A 71 -0.43 -15.70 1.77
CA GLU A 71 0.08 -15.02 2.97
C GLU A 71 -1.08 -14.80 3.94
N GLY A 72 -0.77 -14.64 5.24
CA GLY A 72 -1.74 -14.38 6.29
C GLY A 72 -1.27 -13.27 7.23
N TYR A 73 -2.16 -12.72 8.03
CA TYR A 73 -1.83 -11.64 8.98
C TYR A 73 -0.76 -12.04 9.98
N GLU A 74 -0.81 -13.26 10.52
CA GLU A 74 0.18 -13.72 11.51
C GLU A 74 1.57 -13.81 10.93
N THR A 75 1.73 -14.47 9.77
CA THR A 75 3.04 -14.66 9.13
C THR A 75 3.56 -13.38 8.52
N GLY A 76 2.72 -12.64 7.78
CA GLY A 76 3.10 -11.41 7.10
C GLY A 76 3.52 -10.31 8.07
N THR A 77 2.74 -10.09 9.15
CA THR A 77 3.09 -9.05 10.13
C THR A 77 4.32 -9.40 10.97
N ARG A 78 4.57 -10.70 11.25
CA ARG A 78 5.81 -11.15 11.89
C ARG A 78 7.02 -10.97 10.98
N ALA A 79 6.89 -11.28 9.69
CA ALA A 79 7.94 -11.06 8.70
C ALA A 79 8.25 -9.55 8.57
N ALA A 80 7.23 -8.71 8.49
CA ALA A 80 7.35 -7.26 8.46
C ALA A 80 8.09 -6.72 9.70
N ALA A 81 7.67 -7.14 10.91
CA ALA A 81 8.34 -6.78 12.16
C ALA A 81 9.83 -7.19 12.16
N LYS A 82 10.14 -8.39 11.66
CA LYS A 82 11.52 -8.88 11.55
C LYS A 82 12.36 -8.04 10.59
N GLY A 83 11.71 -7.45 9.56
CA GLY A 83 12.34 -6.53 8.60
C GLY A 83 12.46 -5.08 9.10
N GLY A 84 11.95 -4.77 10.31
CA GLY A 84 11.98 -3.40 10.86
C GLY A 84 10.79 -2.53 10.47
N ILE A 85 9.75 -3.13 9.88
CA ILE A 85 8.47 -2.46 9.59
C ILE A 85 7.63 -2.45 10.86
N THR A 86 7.10 -1.30 11.22
CA THR A 86 6.25 -1.12 12.42
C THR A 86 4.80 -0.81 12.07
N THR A 87 4.56 -0.40 10.84
CA THR A 87 3.22 -0.10 10.32
C THR A 87 3.14 -0.53 8.86
N MET A 88 2.05 -1.20 8.48
CA MET A 88 1.78 -1.52 7.09
C MET A 88 0.44 -0.95 6.64
N ILE A 89 0.32 -0.68 5.35
CA ILE A 89 -0.94 -0.33 4.69
C ILE A 89 -1.26 -1.43 3.69
N GLU A 90 -2.34 -2.15 3.96
CA GLU A 90 -2.71 -3.31 3.16
C GLU A 90 -3.64 -2.96 2.01
N MET A 91 -3.35 -3.52 0.85
CA MET A 91 -4.13 -3.39 -0.37
C MET A 91 -5.48 -4.10 -0.28
N PRO A 92 -6.51 -3.61 -1.01
CA PRO A 92 -7.88 -4.14 -0.92
C PRO A 92 -8.14 -5.37 -1.81
N LEU A 93 -7.09 -5.98 -2.33
CA LEU A 93 -7.17 -7.07 -3.29
C LEU A 93 -6.27 -8.25 -2.90
N ASN A 94 -6.37 -9.33 -3.64
CA ASN A 94 -5.82 -10.66 -3.42
C ASN A 94 -6.57 -11.46 -2.35
N GLN A 95 -7.11 -10.86 -1.30
CA GLN A 95 -8.08 -11.55 -0.42
C GLN A 95 -9.46 -11.71 -1.10
N LEU A 96 -10.27 -12.62 -0.60
CA LEU A 96 -11.65 -12.86 -1.01
C LEU A 96 -12.60 -12.85 0.21
N PRO A 97 -13.62 -11.99 0.18
CA PRO A 97 -13.92 -10.99 -0.84
C PRO A 97 -12.90 -9.85 -0.87
N ALA A 98 -12.75 -9.19 -2.04
CA ALA A 98 -12.00 -7.94 -2.12
C ALA A 98 -12.64 -6.85 -1.23
N THR A 99 -11.83 -5.92 -0.70
CA THR A 99 -12.32 -4.87 0.22
C THR A 99 -13.00 -3.74 -0.54
N VAL A 100 -14.27 -3.89 -0.88
CA VAL A 100 -15.00 -2.97 -1.77
C VAL A 100 -16.28 -2.40 -1.15
N ASP A 101 -16.62 -2.82 0.07
CA ASP A 101 -17.78 -2.35 0.84
C ASP A 101 -17.58 -2.60 2.34
N ARG A 102 -18.53 -2.11 3.16
CA ARG A 102 -18.50 -2.28 4.61
C ARG A 102 -18.41 -3.74 5.05
N ALA A 103 -19.18 -4.63 4.42
CA ALA A 103 -19.19 -6.04 4.83
C ALA A 103 -17.83 -6.71 4.58
N SER A 104 -17.18 -6.42 3.45
CA SER A 104 -15.87 -7.00 3.12
C SER A 104 -14.74 -6.49 4.01
N ILE A 105 -14.76 -5.20 4.42
CA ILE A 105 -13.74 -4.69 5.35
C ILE A 105 -13.94 -5.20 6.78
N GLU A 106 -15.19 -5.39 7.22
CA GLU A 106 -15.48 -5.99 8.53
C GLU A 106 -14.94 -7.43 8.62
N LEU A 107 -15.14 -8.24 7.57
CA LEU A 107 -14.52 -9.58 7.47
C LEU A 107 -13.00 -9.52 7.56
N LYS A 108 -12.39 -8.50 6.98
CA LYS A 108 -10.95 -8.30 7.01
C LYS A 108 -10.44 -7.93 8.41
N PHE A 109 -11.15 -7.05 9.11
CA PHE A 109 -10.85 -6.73 10.51
C PHE A 109 -10.97 -7.95 11.43
N ASP A 110 -12.01 -8.77 11.24
CA ASP A 110 -12.18 -10.00 11.99
C ASP A 110 -11.06 -11.02 11.71
N ALA A 111 -10.63 -11.13 10.46
CA ALA A 111 -9.51 -11.99 10.07
C ALA A 111 -8.18 -11.55 10.69
N ALA A 112 -7.95 -10.25 10.86
CA ALA A 112 -6.74 -9.68 11.46
C ALA A 112 -6.70 -9.78 12.99
N LYS A 113 -7.86 -9.93 13.65
CA LYS A 113 -7.99 -9.86 15.10
C LYS A 113 -7.12 -10.88 15.82
N GLY A 114 -6.25 -10.37 16.70
CA GLY A 114 -5.33 -11.20 17.51
C GLY A 114 -4.14 -11.78 16.74
N LYS A 115 -3.94 -11.44 15.46
CA LYS A 115 -2.84 -11.94 14.63
C LYS A 115 -1.77 -10.88 14.35
N LEU A 116 -2.06 -9.59 14.56
CA LEU A 116 -1.15 -8.51 14.21
C LEU A 116 0.04 -8.44 15.18
N THR A 117 1.25 -8.41 14.63
CA THR A 117 2.50 -8.14 15.36
C THR A 117 2.90 -6.66 15.26
N ILE A 118 2.43 -5.97 14.22
CA ILE A 118 2.65 -4.55 13.94
C ILE A 118 1.31 -3.87 13.67
N ASP A 119 1.30 -2.54 13.63
CA ASP A 119 0.11 -1.79 13.22
C ASP A 119 -0.22 -2.01 11.76
N ALA A 120 -1.52 -2.09 11.45
CA ALA A 120 -2.02 -2.30 10.09
C ALA A 120 -3.15 -1.31 9.77
N ALA A 121 -2.98 -0.52 8.72
CA ALA A 121 -4.05 0.27 8.11
C ALA A 121 -4.57 -0.45 6.85
N GLN A 122 -5.77 -0.06 6.39
CA GLN A 122 -6.43 -0.70 5.27
C GLN A 122 -6.73 0.30 4.17
N LEU A 123 -6.60 -0.12 2.91
CA LEU A 123 -7.15 0.59 1.76
C LEU A 123 -8.49 -0.01 1.35
N GLY A 124 -9.38 0.87 0.88
CA GLY A 124 -10.59 0.48 0.16
C GLY A 124 -10.31 0.26 -1.32
N GLY A 125 -11.15 -0.52 -1.99
CA GLY A 125 -11.12 -0.68 -3.44
C GLY A 125 -12.06 0.31 -4.13
N LEU A 126 -11.57 0.97 -5.17
CA LEU A 126 -12.41 1.60 -6.19
C LEU A 126 -12.50 0.62 -7.37
N VAL A 127 -13.67 0.05 -7.57
CA VAL A 127 -13.96 -0.94 -8.62
C VAL A 127 -15.15 -0.52 -9.46
N SER A 128 -15.37 -1.20 -10.58
CA SER A 128 -16.39 -0.85 -11.58
C SER A 128 -17.83 -0.79 -11.07
N TYR A 129 -18.12 -1.39 -9.91
CA TYR A 129 -19.49 -1.56 -9.39
C TYR A 129 -19.75 -0.95 -8.01
N ASN A 130 -18.79 -0.19 -7.40
CA ASN A 130 -18.97 0.36 -6.05
C ASN A 130 -18.83 1.89 -5.94
N ILE A 131 -18.82 2.62 -7.04
CA ILE A 131 -18.57 4.08 -7.07
C ILE A 131 -19.51 4.85 -6.13
N ASP A 132 -20.78 4.46 -6.06
CA ASP A 132 -21.78 5.11 -5.22
C ASP A 132 -21.66 4.72 -3.73
N ARG A 133 -20.84 3.74 -3.39
CA ARG A 133 -20.69 3.18 -2.03
C ARG A 133 -19.32 3.44 -1.39
N LEU A 134 -18.44 4.23 -2.01
CA LEU A 134 -17.09 4.52 -1.49
C LEU A 134 -17.11 5.15 -0.09
N HIS A 135 -18.17 5.92 0.23
CA HIS A 135 -18.36 6.50 1.57
C HIS A 135 -18.46 5.46 2.69
N GLU A 136 -18.97 4.25 2.41
CA GLU A 136 -19.07 3.17 3.39
C GLU A 136 -17.70 2.75 3.92
N LEU A 137 -16.68 2.73 3.05
CA LEU A 137 -15.29 2.42 3.41
C LEU A 137 -14.60 3.60 4.10
N ASP A 138 -14.88 4.84 3.65
CA ASP A 138 -14.37 6.05 4.28
C ASP A 138 -14.84 6.17 5.74
N GLU A 139 -16.12 5.91 6.01
CA GLU A 139 -16.72 5.95 7.36
C GLU A 139 -16.07 4.95 8.34
N VAL A 140 -15.57 3.82 7.87
CA VAL A 140 -14.86 2.83 8.71
C VAL A 140 -13.37 3.11 8.86
N GLY A 141 -12.86 4.18 8.22
CA GLY A 141 -11.52 4.71 8.43
C GLY A 141 -10.44 4.09 7.56
N VAL A 142 -10.74 3.71 6.30
CA VAL A 142 -9.68 3.40 5.33
C VAL A 142 -8.82 4.64 5.08
N VAL A 143 -7.54 4.43 4.77
CA VAL A 143 -6.58 5.52 4.62
C VAL A 143 -6.38 5.97 3.16
N GLY A 144 -7.16 5.42 2.24
CA GLY A 144 -7.16 5.72 0.82
C GLY A 144 -7.81 4.60 0.01
N PHE A 145 -7.79 4.73 -1.32
CA PHE A 145 -8.45 3.79 -2.21
C PHE A 145 -7.51 3.33 -3.33
N LYS A 146 -7.49 2.04 -3.58
CA LYS A 146 -6.75 1.43 -4.70
C LYS A 146 -7.68 1.15 -5.86
N CYS A 147 -7.22 1.42 -7.09
CA CYS A 147 -7.86 0.93 -8.30
C CYS A 147 -6.85 0.46 -9.35
N PHE A 148 -7.36 -0.17 -10.39
CA PHE A 148 -6.62 -0.60 -11.57
C PHE A 148 -7.26 -0.01 -12.82
N VAL A 149 -6.45 0.56 -13.70
CA VAL A 149 -6.84 0.91 -15.08
C VAL A 149 -6.25 -0.10 -16.08
N ALA A 150 -5.76 -1.22 -15.56
CA ALA A 150 -5.37 -2.42 -16.27
C ALA A 150 -6.36 -3.54 -15.96
N THR A 151 -6.50 -4.54 -16.81
CA THR A 151 -7.35 -5.72 -16.56
C THR A 151 -6.91 -6.40 -15.28
N CYS A 152 -7.85 -6.57 -14.34
CA CYS A 152 -7.59 -7.10 -13.00
C CYS A 152 -8.70 -8.05 -12.54
N GLY A 153 -8.28 -9.03 -11.72
CA GLY A 153 -9.16 -10.02 -11.10
C GLY A 153 -9.60 -11.13 -12.04
N ASP A 154 -10.04 -12.23 -11.45
CA ASP A 154 -10.59 -13.38 -12.17
C ASP A 154 -12.10 -13.18 -12.39
N ARG A 155 -12.51 -13.06 -13.65
CA ARG A 155 -13.94 -12.86 -14.01
C ARG A 155 -14.82 -14.06 -13.65
N GLY A 156 -14.23 -15.23 -13.41
CA GLY A 156 -14.93 -16.44 -12.95
C GLY A 156 -15.11 -16.53 -11.43
N ILE A 157 -14.51 -15.61 -10.68
CA ILE A 157 -14.60 -15.60 -9.20
C ILE A 157 -15.46 -14.41 -8.77
N ASP A 158 -16.55 -14.71 -8.07
CA ASP A 158 -17.39 -13.68 -7.46
C ASP A 158 -16.63 -12.92 -6.38
N ASN A 159 -16.89 -11.61 -6.28
CA ASN A 159 -16.28 -10.71 -5.29
C ASN A 159 -14.75 -10.58 -5.38
N ASP A 160 -14.13 -11.01 -6.50
CA ASP A 160 -12.73 -10.66 -6.78
C ASP A 160 -12.62 -9.20 -7.23
N PHE A 161 -11.44 -8.63 -7.11
CA PHE A 161 -11.20 -7.23 -7.45
C PHE A 161 -11.42 -6.98 -8.95
N ARG A 162 -11.96 -5.81 -9.33
CA ARG A 162 -12.23 -5.44 -10.73
C ARG A 162 -11.55 -4.12 -11.09
N ASP A 163 -11.07 -4.07 -12.32
CA ASP A 163 -10.60 -2.85 -12.96
C ASP A 163 -11.73 -1.84 -13.21
N VAL A 164 -11.33 -0.61 -13.48
CA VAL A 164 -12.20 0.50 -13.87
C VAL A 164 -11.82 1.03 -15.26
N ASN A 165 -12.83 1.39 -16.06
CA ASN A 165 -12.60 2.16 -17.27
C ASN A 165 -12.45 3.66 -16.95
N ASP A 166 -12.14 4.48 -17.97
CA ASP A 166 -11.89 5.91 -17.80
C ASP A 166 -13.06 6.67 -17.17
N TRP A 167 -14.30 6.32 -17.55
CA TRP A 167 -15.49 6.94 -16.97
C TRP A 167 -15.65 6.57 -15.49
N GLN A 168 -15.49 5.31 -15.16
CA GLN A 168 -15.58 4.81 -13.79
C GLN A 168 -14.47 5.38 -12.91
N PHE A 169 -13.23 5.44 -13.44
CA PHE A 169 -12.12 6.09 -12.76
C PHE A 169 -12.43 7.57 -12.47
N PHE A 170 -12.87 8.33 -13.49
CA PHE A 170 -13.19 9.75 -13.35
C PHE A 170 -14.29 9.98 -12.30
N LYS A 171 -15.38 9.21 -12.36
CA LYS A 171 -16.48 9.32 -11.39
C LYS A 171 -16.06 8.91 -9.98
N GLY A 172 -15.29 7.84 -9.84
CA GLY A 172 -14.71 7.42 -8.56
C GLY A 172 -13.76 8.48 -7.99
N ALA A 173 -12.87 9.03 -8.82
CA ALA A 173 -11.96 10.09 -8.41
C ALA A 173 -12.71 11.36 -7.95
N GLN A 174 -13.80 11.75 -8.62
CA GLN A 174 -14.65 12.87 -8.15
C GLN A 174 -15.20 12.60 -6.74
N LYS A 175 -15.74 11.39 -6.49
CA LYS A 175 -16.23 10.98 -5.17
C LYS A 175 -15.14 10.97 -4.11
N LEU A 176 -13.97 10.45 -4.42
CA LEU A 176 -12.83 10.41 -3.50
C LEU A 176 -12.29 11.83 -3.22
N GLY A 177 -12.31 12.71 -4.20
CA GLY A 177 -11.99 14.14 -4.01
C GLY A 177 -12.95 14.81 -3.03
N GLU A 178 -14.27 14.57 -3.15
CA GLU A 178 -15.30 15.04 -2.21
C GLU A 178 -15.07 14.53 -0.78
N LEU A 179 -14.63 13.27 -0.62
CA LEU A 179 -14.31 12.63 0.67
C LEU A 179 -12.93 13.07 1.21
N GLY A 180 -12.10 13.74 0.41
CA GLY A 180 -10.73 14.10 0.79
C GLY A 180 -9.76 12.90 0.79
N GLN A 181 -10.14 11.78 0.20
CA GLN A 181 -9.35 10.55 0.14
C GLN A 181 -8.44 10.51 -1.10
N PRO A 182 -7.22 9.94 -0.99
CA PRO A 182 -6.36 9.70 -2.15
C PRO A 182 -6.80 8.45 -2.91
N VAL A 183 -6.57 8.45 -4.23
CA VAL A 183 -6.64 7.25 -5.06
C VAL A 183 -5.25 6.76 -5.43
N LEU A 184 -4.98 5.48 -5.22
CA LEU A 184 -3.74 4.78 -5.58
C LEU A 184 -4.03 3.93 -6.81
N VAL A 185 -3.25 4.10 -7.88
CA VAL A 185 -3.59 3.51 -9.20
C VAL A 185 -2.49 2.59 -9.70
N HIS A 186 -2.87 1.38 -10.11
CA HIS A 186 -2.06 0.53 -10.95
C HIS A 186 -2.27 0.96 -12.40
N CYS A 187 -1.20 1.41 -13.06
CA CYS A 187 -1.26 2.09 -14.35
C CYS A 187 -0.67 1.23 -15.46
N GLU A 188 -1.53 0.60 -16.25
CA GLU A 188 -1.21 0.03 -17.57
C GLU A 188 -2.42 0.25 -18.49
N ASN A 189 -2.20 0.39 -19.79
CA ASN A 189 -3.29 0.46 -20.75
C ASN A 189 -3.88 -0.94 -20.97
N ALA A 190 -5.04 -1.21 -20.36
CA ALA A 190 -5.68 -2.52 -20.37
C ALA A 190 -5.84 -3.08 -21.79
N LEU A 191 -6.44 -2.31 -22.70
CA LEU A 191 -6.75 -2.77 -24.05
C LEU A 191 -5.48 -3.14 -24.81
N ILE A 192 -4.46 -2.29 -24.76
CA ILE A 192 -3.20 -2.55 -25.50
C ILE A 192 -2.49 -3.77 -24.92
N CYS A 193 -2.37 -3.87 -23.60
CA CYS A 193 -1.72 -5.01 -22.95
C CYS A 193 -2.45 -6.33 -23.25
N ASP A 194 -3.78 -6.33 -23.19
CA ASP A 194 -4.58 -7.52 -23.47
C ASP A 194 -4.45 -7.97 -24.92
N GLU A 195 -4.54 -7.05 -25.89
CA GLU A 195 -4.38 -7.38 -27.32
C GLU A 195 -2.98 -7.87 -27.67
N LEU A 196 -1.92 -7.22 -27.14
CA LEU A 196 -0.55 -7.69 -27.31
C LEU A 196 -0.34 -9.08 -26.69
N GLY A 197 -0.96 -9.35 -25.53
CA GLY A 197 -0.95 -10.65 -24.88
C GLY A 197 -1.63 -11.74 -25.74
N GLU A 198 -2.80 -11.44 -26.29
CA GLU A 198 -3.51 -12.36 -27.16
C GLU A 198 -2.80 -12.58 -28.50
N GLU A 199 -2.17 -11.54 -29.07
CA GLU A 199 -1.31 -11.67 -30.25
C GLU A 199 -0.14 -12.62 -29.95
N ALA A 200 0.58 -12.41 -28.85
CA ALA A 200 1.67 -13.27 -28.44
C ALA A 200 1.24 -14.75 -28.32
N LYS A 201 0.10 -15.01 -27.71
CA LYS A 201 -0.47 -16.37 -27.59
C LYS A 201 -0.77 -17.00 -28.95
N ARG A 202 -1.41 -16.25 -29.87
CA ARG A 202 -1.71 -16.70 -31.24
C ARG A 202 -0.46 -17.08 -32.04
N GLU A 203 0.66 -16.40 -31.77
CA GLU A 203 1.96 -16.65 -32.38
C GLU A 203 2.79 -17.74 -31.66
N GLY A 204 2.25 -18.35 -30.60
CA GLY A 204 2.96 -19.37 -29.83
C GLY A 204 4.03 -18.81 -28.88
N ARG A 205 4.07 -17.51 -28.65
CA ARG A 205 4.95 -16.83 -27.72
C ARG A 205 4.31 -16.87 -26.32
N VAL A 206 4.68 -17.85 -25.48
CA VAL A 206 4.03 -18.16 -24.20
C VAL A 206 5.00 -18.25 -23.02
N THR A 207 6.22 -17.77 -23.18
CA THR A 207 7.21 -17.74 -22.10
C THR A 207 7.00 -16.53 -21.16
N ALA A 208 7.64 -16.55 -19.99
CA ALA A 208 7.63 -15.39 -19.10
C ALA A 208 8.19 -14.12 -19.77
N HIS A 209 9.20 -14.29 -20.65
CA HIS A 209 9.77 -13.19 -21.42
C HIS A 209 8.74 -12.60 -22.41
N ASP A 210 7.96 -13.46 -23.08
CA ASP A 210 6.93 -13.02 -24.02
C ASP A 210 5.79 -12.29 -23.28
N TYR A 211 5.47 -12.73 -22.06
CA TYR A 211 4.52 -12.03 -21.19
C TYR A 211 5.00 -10.60 -20.88
N VAL A 212 6.25 -10.43 -20.47
CA VAL A 212 6.82 -9.09 -20.22
C VAL A 212 6.82 -8.25 -21.50
N ALA A 213 7.18 -8.85 -22.64
CA ALA A 213 7.20 -8.16 -23.93
C ALA A 213 5.79 -7.68 -24.39
N SER A 214 4.73 -8.30 -23.91
CA SER A 214 3.34 -7.86 -24.17
C SER A 214 2.90 -6.66 -23.31
N ARG A 215 3.76 -6.18 -22.40
CA ARG A 215 3.55 -5.01 -21.55
C ARG A 215 4.67 -4.00 -21.71
N PRO A 216 4.79 -3.38 -22.91
CA PRO A 216 5.87 -2.43 -23.18
C PRO A 216 5.70 -1.14 -22.36
N VAL A 217 6.81 -0.48 -22.07
CA VAL A 217 6.87 0.72 -21.20
C VAL A 217 5.82 1.79 -21.56
N PHE A 218 5.56 2.00 -22.86
CA PHE A 218 4.60 3.02 -23.28
C PHE A 218 3.17 2.77 -22.78
N THR A 219 2.78 1.53 -22.45
CA THR A 219 1.45 1.21 -21.89
C THR A 219 1.33 1.70 -20.46
N GLU A 220 2.41 1.68 -19.68
CA GLU A 220 2.48 2.30 -18.35
C GLU A 220 2.45 3.83 -18.46
N VAL A 221 3.31 4.39 -19.30
CA VAL A 221 3.43 5.86 -19.50
C VAL A 221 2.11 6.48 -19.95
N GLU A 222 1.43 5.88 -20.93
CA GLU A 222 0.12 6.35 -21.39
C GLU A 222 -0.91 6.35 -20.25
N ALA A 223 -0.98 5.23 -19.51
CA ALA A 223 -1.93 5.13 -18.41
C ALA A 223 -1.64 6.14 -17.29
N ILE A 224 -0.36 6.36 -16.94
CA ILE A 224 0.05 7.38 -15.96
C ILE A 224 -0.43 8.78 -16.41
N ARG A 225 -0.11 9.19 -17.63
CA ARG A 225 -0.53 10.49 -18.19
C ARG A 225 -2.04 10.68 -18.11
N ARG A 226 -2.78 9.67 -18.52
CA ARG A 226 -4.24 9.68 -18.57
C ARG A 226 -4.85 9.82 -17.15
N VAL A 227 -4.41 9.00 -16.19
CA VAL A 227 -4.97 9.07 -14.83
C VAL A 227 -4.56 10.35 -14.08
N LEU A 228 -3.34 10.86 -14.27
CA LEU A 228 -2.91 12.15 -13.72
C LEU A 228 -3.80 13.28 -14.20
N TYR A 229 -4.09 13.34 -15.50
CA TYR A 229 -4.97 14.35 -16.07
C TYR A 229 -6.40 14.24 -15.54
N LEU A 230 -6.97 13.02 -15.53
CA LEU A 230 -8.33 12.78 -15.07
C LEU A 230 -8.49 13.06 -13.56
N ALA A 231 -7.52 12.68 -12.73
CA ALA A 231 -7.54 12.95 -11.29
C ALA A 231 -7.45 14.45 -11.00
N LYS A 232 -6.60 15.20 -11.75
CA LYS A 232 -6.52 16.66 -11.66
C LYS A 232 -7.87 17.31 -11.99
N VAL A 233 -8.53 16.90 -13.06
CA VAL A 233 -9.86 17.42 -13.45
C VAL A 233 -10.92 17.05 -12.41
N ALA A 234 -10.83 15.87 -11.82
CA ALA A 234 -11.74 15.39 -10.77
C ALA A 234 -11.49 16.05 -9.39
N GLY A 235 -10.36 16.73 -9.19
CA GLY A 235 -10.00 17.34 -7.90
C GLY A 235 -9.56 16.31 -6.85
N CYS A 236 -9.05 15.15 -7.27
CA CYS A 236 -8.62 14.05 -6.40
C CYS A 236 -7.10 14.00 -6.27
N ARG A 237 -6.60 13.71 -5.05
CA ARG A 237 -5.19 13.37 -4.85
C ARG A 237 -4.91 11.99 -5.43
N LEU A 238 -3.83 11.87 -6.19
CA LEU A 238 -3.46 10.62 -6.86
C LEU A 238 -2.06 10.18 -6.42
N HIS A 239 -1.91 8.87 -6.24
CA HIS A 239 -0.64 8.19 -6.08
C HIS A 239 -0.50 7.12 -7.18
N VAL A 240 0.53 7.21 -8.02
CA VAL A 240 0.85 6.14 -8.97
C VAL A 240 1.61 5.06 -8.23
N CYS A 241 1.09 3.83 -8.20
CA CYS A 241 1.75 2.70 -7.56
C CYS A 241 2.93 2.20 -8.40
N HIS A 242 3.96 1.66 -7.72
CA HIS A 242 4.99 0.81 -8.32
C HIS A 242 5.36 1.14 -9.78
N VAL A 243 5.77 2.39 -10.04
CA VAL A 243 6.24 2.81 -11.36
C VAL A 243 7.47 1.98 -11.75
N SER A 244 7.41 1.31 -12.90
CA SER A 244 8.39 0.30 -13.29
C SER A 244 9.40 0.76 -14.35
N SER A 245 9.28 1.99 -14.83
CA SER A 245 10.13 2.54 -15.89
C SER A 245 10.64 3.94 -15.56
N PRO A 246 11.86 4.32 -16.04
CA PRO A 246 12.34 5.70 -15.93
C PRO A 246 11.38 6.70 -16.58
N GLU A 247 10.83 6.36 -17.74
CA GLU A 247 9.88 7.20 -18.48
C GLU A 247 8.60 7.41 -17.68
N GLY A 248 8.13 6.37 -16.94
CA GLY A 248 7.00 6.49 -16.03
C GLY A 248 7.28 7.43 -14.85
N VAL A 249 8.52 7.43 -14.33
CA VAL A 249 8.93 8.35 -13.25
C VAL A 249 8.96 9.80 -13.75
N GLU A 250 9.37 10.03 -15.01
CA GLU A 250 9.38 11.39 -15.60
C GLU A 250 7.97 11.99 -15.76
N GLU A 251 6.92 11.15 -15.78
CA GLU A 251 5.54 11.61 -15.90
C GLU A 251 4.90 11.99 -14.55
N VAL A 252 5.42 11.52 -13.44
CA VAL A 252 4.89 11.75 -12.09
C VAL A 252 5.54 12.95 -11.43
#